data_c0f34ca081dfa335e3ecc7b69fb0b40f
#
_entry.id   c0f34ca081dfa335e3ecc7b69fb0b40f
#
_cell.length_a   1.000
_cell.length_b   1.000
_cell.length_c   1.000
_cell.angle_alpha   90.00
_cell.angle_beta   90.00
_cell.angle_gamma   90.00
#
_symmetry.space_group_name_H-M   'P 1'
#
loop_
_entity.id
_entity.type
_entity.pdbx_description
1 polymer ?
#
loop_
_entity_poly.entity_id
_entity_poly.type
_entity_poly.pdbx_seq_one_letter_code
_entity_poly.pdbx_strand_id
1 'polypeptide(L)'
;MRVPDVASLIRATNEIQMNFASDNAAGAAPEIMAAIARANEGDALGYGHDDWTKEVEHRFAQMFECEVAVFLVTTGTAANALALAQYTPPWGAVLCHEEAHIATDECGAPEFFGSGIKLAGLAGEAGKIAPETLQRALDGQWGGPHHVSPAMLSLSQATEAGTVYRVHEISRLAEIAHARGLAVHVDGARLGNALARMNVPLADATWKAGIDVLSFGATKGGALAAEAVVFFDPRRAQNLAERRKRAGHLVSKHRFIAAQMAAYCADDLWLRLARHANAMADRLASALAALGIKPVWPVEANEIFVALPQAMDARLKAAGAIYHPWTTGSLPRQLVLASDASLVRLVTSFATTAQDVDRLAAIAAGVGE
;
A
#
# COMPACT_ATOMS: atom_id res chain seq x y z
N MET A 1 -7.56 41.72 -20.33
CA MET A 1 -7.27 41.02 -19.06
C MET A 1 -6.15 40.03 -19.34
N ARG A 2 -4.94 40.26 -18.82
CA ARG A 2 -3.85 39.25 -18.98
C ARG A 2 -4.13 38.08 -18.06
N VAL A 3 -4.23 36.88 -18.63
CA VAL A 3 -4.28 35.64 -17.84
C VAL A 3 -2.99 35.59 -17.00
N PRO A 4 -3.06 35.42 -15.68
CA PRO A 4 -1.84 35.27 -14.87
C PRO A 4 -1.05 34.07 -15.37
N ASP A 5 0.26 34.21 -15.44
CA ASP A 5 1.16 33.11 -15.78
C ASP A 5 1.02 32.01 -14.72
N VAL A 6 0.43 30.87 -15.13
CA VAL A 6 0.21 29.71 -14.27
C VAL A 6 1.52 29.24 -13.63
N ALA A 7 2.65 29.39 -14.31
CA ALA A 7 3.96 29.08 -13.77
C ALA A 7 4.37 30.01 -12.61
N SER A 8 3.91 31.28 -12.59
CA SER A 8 4.16 32.22 -11.48
C SER A 8 3.28 31.94 -10.28
N LEU A 9 2.05 31.47 -10.48
CA LEU A 9 1.17 31.00 -9.40
C LEU A 9 1.70 29.74 -8.74
N ILE A 10 2.25 28.80 -9.51
CA ILE A 10 2.87 27.56 -8.98
C ILE A 10 4.16 27.90 -8.21
N ARG A 11 4.94 28.92 -8.61
CA ARG A 11 6.15 29.35 -7.89
C ARG A 11 5.87 30.09 -6.58
N ALA A 12 4.73 30.76 -6.45
CA ALA A 12 4.37 31.50 -5.24
C ALA A 12 3.94 30.62 -4.06
N THR A 13 3.76 29.30 -4.26
CA THR A 13 3.37 28.34 -3.23
C THR A 13 4.51 27.41 -2.80
N ASN A 14 5.73 27.58 -3.31
CA ASN A 14 6.90 26.83 -2.88
C ASN A 14 7.54 27.39 -1.60
N GLU A 15 6.79 27.59 -0.54
CA GLU A 15 7.38 27.38 0.78
C GLU A 15 7.71 25.89 0.85
N ILE A 16 8.98 25.58 1.14
CA ILE A 16 9.49 24.20 1.25
C ILE A 16 8.73 23.54 2.40
N GLN A 17 7.60 22.94 2.11
CA GLN A 17 6.81 22.19 3.11
C GLN A 17 7.53 20.88 3.39
N MET A 18 7.87 20.63 4.63
CA MET A 18 8.35 19.32 5.10
C MET A 18 7.16 18.37 5.20
N ASN A 19 6.81 17.72 4.08
CA ASN A 19 5.62 16.87 4.02
C ASN A 19 5.97 15.41 4.28
N PHE A 20 5.62 14.95 5.47
CA PHE A 20 5.73 13.56 5.92
C PHE A 20 4.34 12.95 6.21
N ALA A 21 3.27 13.50 5.64
CA ALA A 21 1.90 13.03 5.88
C ALA A 21 1.61 11.71 5.19
N SER A 22 2.02 11.59 3.93
CA SER A 22 1.74 10.42 3.09
C SER A 22 2.65 10.39 1.87
N ASP A 23 3.00 9.20 1.40
CA ASP A 23 3.61 8.97 0.08
C ASP A 23 2.68 9.41 -1.07
N ASN A 24 1.36 9.47 -0.86
CA ASN A 24 0.41 10.06 -1.82
C ASN A 24 0.54 11.59 -1.98
N ALA A 25 1.28 12.27 -1.12
CA ALA A 25 1.48 13.72 -1.21
C ALA A 25 2.54 14.09 -2.27
N ALA A 26 3.40 13.16 -2.67
CA ALA A 26 4.35 13.35 -3.75
C ALA A 26 3.65 13.39 -5.12
N GLY A 27 4.23 14.10 -6.07
CA GLY A 27 3.82 14.00 -7.47
C GLY A 27 4.20 12.65 -8.08
N ALA A 28 3.96 12.45 -9.39
CA ALA A 28 4.43 11.27 -10.09
C ALA A 28 5.94 11.37 -10.41
N ALA A 29 6.61 10.20 -10.46
CA ALA A 29 8.02 10.15 -10.85
C ALA A 29 8.22 10.64 -12.30
N PRO A 30 9.35 11.30 -12.62
CA PRO A 30 9.60 11.84 -13.95
C PRO A 30 9.49 10.80 -15.07
N GLU A 31 9.92 9.57 -14.83
CA GLU A 31 9.86 8.46 -15.78
C GLU A 31 8.40 8.06 -16.09
N ILE A 32 7.52 8.14 -15.08
CA ILE A 32 6.09 7.90 -15.23
C ILE A 32 5.44 9.00 -16.07
N MET A 33 5.75 10.27 -15.78
CA MET A 33 5.24 11.39 -16.57
C MET A 33 5.71 11.34 -18.03
N ALA A 34 6.96 10.95 -18.27
CA ALA A 34 7.48 10.73 -19.60
C ALA A 34 6.74 9.59 -20.35
N ALA A 35 6.37 8.51 -19.64
CA ALA A 35 5.59 7.42 -20.22
C ALA A 35 4.18 7.86 -20.59
N ILE A 36 3.52 8.65 -19.74
CA ILE A 36 2.19 9.23 -20.02
C ILE A 36 2.28 10.13 -21.27
N ALA A 37 3.31 10.96 -21.38
CA ALA A 37 3.52 11.83 -22.56
C ALA A 37 3.68 11.01 -23.85
N ARG A 38 4.48 9.94 -23.83
CA ARG A 38 4.62 9.02 -24.98
C ARG A 38 3.29 8.31 -25.31
N ALA A 39 2.54 7.88 -24.31
CA ALA A 39 1.24 7.25 -24.52
C ALA A 39 0.19 8.21 -25.11
N ASN A 40 0.43 9.52 -25.07
CA ASN A 40 -0.44 10.53 -25.67
C ASN A 40 -0.21 10.71 -27.18
N GLU A 41 0.83 10.09 -27.74
CA GLU A 41 1.14 10.17 -29.15
C GLU A 41 0.23 9.23 -29.97
N GLY A 42 -0.28 9.72 -31.09
CA GLY A 42 -1.11 8.91 -32.01
C GLY A 42 -2.41 8.37 -31.40
N ASP A 43 -3.00 7.43 -32.11
CA ASP A 43 -4.24 6.75 -31.76
C ASP A 43 -3.98 5.33 -31.23
N ALA A 44 -4.81 4.88 -30.29
CA ALA A 44 -4.79 3.51 -29.78
C ALA A 44 -6.20 3.04 -29.46
N LEU A 45 -6.43 1.73 -29.55
CA LEU A 45 -7.69 1.12 -29.19
C LEU A 45 -7.98 1.37 -27.68
N GLY A 46 -9.24 1.61 -27.37
CA GLY A 46 -9.68 1.86 -26.01
C GLY A 46 -9.86 0.58 -25.17
N TYR A 47 -10.16 0.77 -23.89
CA TYR A 47 -10.61 -0.26 -22.95
C TYR A 47 -9.64 -1.44 -22.76
N GLY A 48 -8.33 -1.20 -22.90
CA GLY A 48 -7.29 -2.21 -22.67
C GLY A 48 -6.94 -3.05 -23.90
N HIS A 49 -7.40 -2.67 -25.10
CA HIS A 49 -7.01 -3.34 -26.35
C HIS A 49 -5.78 -2.69 -27.00
N ASP A 50 -5.11 -1.80 -26.30
CA ASP A 50 -3.91 -1.10 -26.72
C ASP A 50 -2.63 -1.90 -26.43
N ASP A 51 -1.53 -1.53 -27.09
CA ASP A 51 -0.27 -2.25 -26.95
C ASP A 51 0.42 -2.00 -25.60
N TRP A 52 0.17 -0.87 -24.92
CA TRP A 52 0.65 -0.61 -23.58
C TRP A 52 0.08 -1.60 -22.56
N THR A 53 -1.21 -1.94 -22.70
CA THR A 53 -1.86 -2.92 -21.82
C THR A 53 -1.27 -4.31 -22.03
N LYS A 54 -1.04 -4.75 -23.30
CA LYS A 54 -0.39 -6.02 -23.60
C LYS A 54 1.04 -6.10 -23.07
N GLU A 55 1.78 -4.99 -23.16
CA GLU A 55 3.14 -4.89 -22.60
C GLU A 55 3.14 -5.11 -21.08
N VAL A 56 2.16 -4.53 -20.36
CA VAL A 56 2.03 -4.75 -18.91
C VAL A 56 1.77 -6.23 -18.61
N GLU A 57 0.82 -6.87 -19.30
CA GLU A 57 0.49 -8.29 -19.11
C GLU A 57 1.74 -9.17 -19.29
N HIS A 58 2.48 -8.95 -20.39
CA HIS A 58 3.71 -9.66 -20.66
C HIS A 58 4.79 -9.44 -19.59
N ARG A 59 4.97 -8.19 -19.18
CA ARG A 59 5.96 -7.82 -18.16
C ARG A 59 5.63 -8.42 -16.79
N PHE A 60 4.36 -8.44 -16.41
CA PHE A 60 3.94 -9.07 -15.16
C PHE A 60 4.20 -10.57 -15.18
N ALA A 61 3.91 -11.27 -16.29
CA ALA A 61 4.22 -12.69 -16.41
C ALA A 61 5.74 -12.96 -16.26
N GLN A 62 6.59 -12.09 -16.80
CA GLN A 62 8.04 -12.19 -16.61
C GLN A 62 8.46 -11.91 -15.16
N MET A 63 7.95 -10.83 -14.55
CA MET A 63 8.31 -10.44 -13.18
C MET A 63 7.88 -11.49 -12.14
N PHE A 64 6.72 -12.12 -12.33
CA PHE A 64 6.21 -13.16 -11.44
C PHE A 64 6.68 -14.57 -11.80
N GLU A 65 7.39 -14.75 -12.91
CA GLU A 65 7.88 -16.06 -13.38
C GLU A 65 6.75 -17.09 -13.59
N CYS A 66 5.54 -16.64 -13.89
CA CYS A 66 4.37 -17.49 -14.15
C CYS A 66 3.33 -16.76 -15.00
N GLU A 67 2.40 -17.52 -15.56
CA GLU A 67 1.22 -16.94 -16.20
C GLU A 67 0.33 -16.27 -15.14
N VAL A 68 -0.12 -15.05 -15.43
CA VAL A 68 -0.98 -14.26 -14.53
C VAL A 68 -2.12 -13.61 -15.33
N ALA A 69 -3.27 -13.40 -14.68
CA ALA A 69 -4.29 -12.50 -15.21
C ALA A 69 -4.18 -11.14 -14.49
N VAL A 70 -4.04 -10.07 -15.28
CA VAL A 70 -3.78 -8.70 -14.77
C VAL A 70 -4.92 -7.77 -15.15
N PHE A 71 -5.43 -7.02 -14.17
CA PHE A 71 -6.49 -6.04 -14.38
C PHE A 71 -6.08 -4.70 -13.78
N LEU A 72 -5.77 -3.74 -14.65
CA LEU A 72 -5.40 -2.40 -14.20
C LEU A 72 -6.63 -1.62 -13.75
N VAL A 73 -6.47 -0.91 -12.63
CA VAL A 73 -7.46 -0.02 -12.01
C VAL A 73 -6.77 1.28 -11.56
N THR A 74 -7.53 2.26 -11.08
CA THR A 74 -6.98 3.59 -10.75
C THR A 74 -6.77 3.84 -9.26
N THR A 75 -7.27 2.95 -8.39
CA THR A 75 -7.15 3.11 -6.93
C THR A 75 -6.88 1.77 -6.25
N GLY A 76 -6.15 1.80 -5.13
CA GLY A 76 -5.91 0.62 -4.29
C GLY A 76 -7.22 0.04 -3.73
N THR A 77 -8.15 0.90 -3.30
CA THR A 77 -9.48 0.49 -2.84
C THR A 77 -10.22 -0.34 -3.88
N ALA A 78 -10.16 0.06 -5.17
CA ALA A 78 -10.78 -0.73 -6.23
C ALA A 78 -10.06 -2.07 -6.45
N ALA A 79 -8.72 -2.08 -6.37
CA ALA A 79 -7.96 -3.32 -6.47
C ALA A 79 -8.35 -4.30 -5.36
N ASN A 80 -8.35 -3.85 -4.11
CA ASN A 80 -8.75 -4.64 -2.95
C ASN A 80 -10.19 -5.14 -3.06
N ALA A 81 -11.14 -4.23 -3.27
CA ALA A 81 -12.55 -4.59 -3.33
C ALA A 81 -12.87 -5.60 -4.44
N LEU A 82 -12.25 -5.47 -5.63
CA LEU A 82 -12.44 -6.39 -6.74
C LEU A 82 -11.77 -7.75 -6.48
N ALA A 83 -10.57 -7.77 -5.91
CA ALA A 83 -9.88 -9.00 -5.51
C ALA A 83 -10.70 -9.81 -4.50
N LEU A 84 -11.15 -9.15 -3.43
CA LEU A 84 -11.95 -9.77 -2.38
C LEU A 84 -13.30 -10.27 -2.91
N ALA A 85 -14.00 -9.45 -3.71
CA ALA A 85 -15.28 -9.81 -4.31
C ALA A 85 -15.21 -11.01 -5.28
N GLN A 86 -14.02 -11.30 -5.83
CA GLN A 86 -13.85 -12.40 -6.77
C GLN A 86 -13.80 -13.77 -6.08
N TYR A 87 -13.23 -13.82 -4.88
CA TYR A 87 -13.06 -15.08 -4.14
C TYR A 87 -14.10 -15.29 -3.05
N THR A 88 -14.81 -14.23 -2.63
CA THR A 88 -15.71 -14.29 -1.48
C THR A 88 -17.16 -14.22 -1.92
N PRO A 89 -17.98 -15.26 -1.68
CA PRO A 89 -19.41 -15.20 -1.98
C PRO A 89 -20.13 -14.24 -1.01
N PRO A 90 -21.36 -13.75 -1.33
CA PRO A 90 -22.07 -12.78 -0.49
C PRO A 90 -22.26 -13.19 0.99
N TRP A 91 -22.28 -14.49 1.28
CA TRP A 91 -22.34 -15.04 2.64
C TRP A 91 -20.97 -15.44 3.19
N GLY A 92 -19.91 -14.98 2.52
CA GLY A 92 -18.54 -15.25 2.89
C GLY A 92 -17.95 -14.22 3.85
N ALA A 93 -16.85 -14.60 4.49
CA ALA A 93 -16.04 -13.71 5.31
C ALA A 93 -14.60 -13.66 4.80
N VAL A 94 -14.01 -12.46 4.89
CA VAL A 94 -12.59 -12.22 4.70
C VAL A 94 -11.99 -11.98 6.08
N LEU A 95 -11.03 -12.82 6.47
CA LEU A 95 -10.24 -12.63 7.68
C LEU A 95 -9.10 -11.65 7.36
N CYS A 96 -8.92 -10.62 8.16
CA CYS A 96 -7.86 -9.63 7.99
C CYS A 96 -7.39 -9.12 9.36
N HIS A 97 -6.28 -8.39 9.41
CA HIS A 97 -5.92 -7.67 10.64
C HIS A 97 -7.02 -6.63 10.97
N GLU A 98 -7.31 -6.42 12.25
CA GLU A 98 -8.37 -5.49 12.68
C GLU A 98 -8.12 -4.03 12.23
N GLU A 99 -6.86 -3.66 12.00
CA GLU A 99 -6.44 -2.35 11.49
C GLU A 99 -6.13 -2.37 9.99
N ALA A 100 -6.39 -3.48 9.27
CA ALA A 100 -6.17 -3.53 7.82
C ALA A 100 -6.94 -2.42 7.11
N HIS A 101 -6.31 -1.77 6.13
CA HIS A 101 -6.89 -0.66 5.35
C HIS A 101 -8.29 -1.01 4.80
N ILE A 102 -8.48 -2.25 4.35
CA ILE A 102 -9.77 -2.74 3.85
C ILE A 102 -10.88 -2.68 4.93
N ALA A 103 -10.53 -2.78 6.21
CA ALA A 103 -11.48 -2.77 7.32
C ALA A 103 -11.73 -1.36 7.88
N THR A 104 -10.77 -0.45 7.78
CA THR A 104 -10.79 0.85 8.48
C THR A 104 -10.93 2.05 7.55
N ASP A 105 -10.34 2.01 6.34
CA ASP A 105 -10.11 3.20 5.52
C ASP A 105 -10.64 3.09 4.07
N GLU A 106 -11.54 2.14 3.77
CA GLU A 106 -12.14 1.97 2.45
C GLU A 106 -13.66 2.19 2.40
N CYS A 107 -14.23 2.79 3.46
CA CYS A 107 -15.63 3.23 3.51
C CYS A 107 -16.63 2.12 3.12
N GLY A 108 -16.35 0.85 3.47
CA GLY A 108 -17.21 -0.29 3.15
C GLY A 108 -17.17 -0.71 1.67
N ALA A 109 -16.17 -0.28 0.89
CA ALA A 109 -16.06 -0.68 -0.51
C ALA A 109 -15.92 -2.19 -0.71
N PRO A 110 -15.13 -2.94 0.10
CA PRO A 110 -15.08 -4.39 0.00
C PRO A 110 -16.44 -5.05 0.19
N GLU A 111 -17.20 -4.65 1.19
CA GLU A 111 -18.53 -5.17 1.48
C GLU A 111 -19.52 -4.83 0.37
N PHE A 112 -19.46 -3.60 -0.15
CA PHE A 112 -20.34 -3.14 -1.22
C PHE A 112 -20.12 -3.92 -2.52
N PHE A 113 -18.87 -4.00 -3.00
CA PHE A 113 -18.55 -4.70 -4.24
C PHE A 113 -18.57 -6.23 -4.07
N GLY A 114 -18.36 -6.74 -2.87
CA GLY A 114 -18.51 -8.14 -2.49
C GLY A 114 -19.96 -8.57 -2.26
N SER A 115 -20.93 -7.68 -2.48
CA SER A 115 -22.37 -7.97 -2.29
C SER A 115 -22.73 -8.35 -0.85
N GLY A 116 -22.11 -7.70 0.12
CA GLY A 116 -22.39 -7.89 1.55
C GLY A 116 -21.46 -8.89 2.25
N ILE A 117 -20.28 -9.17 1.70
CA ILE A 117 -19.27 -9.96 2.41
C ILE A 117 -18.97 -9.35 3.78
N LYS A 118 -18.53 -10.17 4.71
CA LYS A 118 -18.15 -9.71 6.04
C LYS A 118 -16.63 -9.63 6.16
N LEU A 119 -16.11 -8.49 6.61
CA LEU A 119 -14.75 -8.40 7.10
C LEU A 119 -14.69 -8.84 8.57
N ALA A 120 -13.78 -9.75 8.89
CA ALA A 120 -13.61 -10.29 10.24
C ALA A 120 -12.19 -9.94 10.72
N GLY A 121 -12.10 -8.91 11.57
CA GLY A 121 -10.83 -8.42 12.11
C GLY A 121 -10.22 -9.42 13.11
N LEU A 122 -8.94 -9.69 12.93
CA LEU A 122 -8.11 -10.49 13.82
C LEU A 122 -7.10 -9.58 14.52
N ALA A 123 -6.97 -9.74 15.82
CA ALA A 123 -5.95 -9.02 16.58
C ALA A 123 -4.55 -9.52 16.22
N GLY A 124 -3.59 -8.60 16.19
CA GLY A 124 -2.19 -8.90 15.94
C GLY A 124 -1.27 -7.84 16.50
N GLU A 125 0.02 -8.11 16.50
CA GLU A 125 1.04 -7.18 16.94
C GLU A 125 1.73 -6.55 15.73
N ALA A 126 1.95 -5.25 15.77
CA ALA A 126 2.62 -4.51 14.69
C ALA A 126 1.96 -4.71 13.31
N GLY A 127 0.64 -4.80 13.25
CA GLY A 127 -0.12 -5.03 12.01
C GLY A 127 -0.07 -6.45 11.47
N LYS A 128 0.53 -7.41 12.19
CA LYS A 128 0.70 -8.80 11.75
C LYS A 128 -0.24 -9.75 12.48
N ILE A 129 -0.85 -10.66 11.73
CA ILE A 129 -1.64 -11.78 12.25
C ILE A 129 -0.68 -12.91 12.60
N ALA A 130 -0.73 -13.41 13.84
CA ALA A 130 0.01 -14.60 14.22
C ALA A 130 -0.68 -15.89 13.73
N PRO A 131 0.06 -16.94 13.34
CA PRO A 131 -0.51 -18.23 12.94
C PRO A 131 -1.52 -18.81 13.93
N GLU A 132 -1.23 -18.70 15.23
CA GLU A 132 -2.09 -19.19 16.31
C GLU A 132 -3.40 -18.40 16.41
N THR A 133 -3.37 -17.09 16.07
CA THR A 133 -4.57 -16.25 16.03
C THR A 133 -5.47 -16.65 14.87
N LEU A 134 -4.88 -16.87 13.68
CA LEU A 134 -5.61 -17.35 12.51
C LEU A 134 -6.22 -18.73 12.78
N GLN A 135 -5.43 -19.69 13.30
CA GLN A 135 -5.91 -21.03 13.59
C GLN A 135 -7.09 -21.01 14.58
N ARG A 136 -6.97 -20.27 15.67
CA ARG A 136 -8.02 -20.12 16.68
C ARG A 136 -9.29 -19.48 16.11
N ALA A 137 -9.15 -18.49 15.22
CA ALA A 137 -10.29 -17.89 14.54
C ALA A 137 -11.00 -18.91 13.64
N LEU A 138 -10.23 -19.71 12.89
CA LEU A 138 -10.78 -20.74 11.98
C LEU A 138 -11.40 -21.93 12.73
N ASP A 139 -11.02 -22.20 13.97
CA ASP A 139 -11.63 -23.20 14.84
C ASP A 139 -12.96 -22.72 15.47
N GLY A 140 -13.35 -21.47 15.23
CA GLY A 140 -14.61 -20.88 15.69
C GLY A 140 -15.84 -21.41 14.97
N GLN A 141 -16.99 -20.82 15.29
CA GLN A 141 -18.26 -21.18 14.66
C GLN A 141 -18.44 -20.46 13.32
N TRP A 142 -18.33 -21.21 12.26
CA TRP A 142 -18.48 -20.71 10.89
C TRP A 142 -19.48 -21.57 10.09
N GLY A 143 -20.12 -20.93 9.10
CA GLY A 143 -20.95 -21.62 8.13
C GLY A 143 -22.36 -22.00 8.63
N GLY A 144 -23.05 -22.77 7.81
CA GLY A 144 -24.46 -23.10 8.01
C GLY A 144 -25.39 -21.92 7.76
N PRO A 145 -26.69 -22.03 8.03
CA PRO A 145 -27.64 -20.95 7.70
C PRO A 145 -27.56 -19.74 8.65
N HIS A 146 -26.82 -19.83 9.76
CA HIS A 146 -26.77 -18.79 10.78
C HIS A 146 -25.47 -17.99 10.80
N HIS A 147 -24.40 -18.48 10.16
CA HIS A 147 -23.09 -17.86 10.22
C HIS A 147 -22.48 -17.76 8.82
N VAL A 148 -21.72 -16.68 8.58
CA VAL A 148 -20.90 -16.54 7.36
C VAL A 148 -19.82 -17.62 7.33
N SER A 149 -19.33 -17.94 6.13
CA SER A 149 -18.25 -18.91 5.94
C SER A 149 -16.95 -18.20 5.60
N PRO A 150 -15.82 -18.47 6.27
CA PRO A 150 -14.54 -17.94 5.85
C PRO A 150 -14.24 -18.36 4.41
N ALA A 151 -13.83 -17.42 3.59
CA ALA A 151 -13.51 -17.65 2.18
C ALA A 151 -12.11 -17.15 1.82
N MET A 152 -11.58 -16.19 2.57
CA MET A 152 -10.32 -15.54 2.25
C MET A 152 -9.59 -15.07 3.50
N LEU A 153 -8.26 -15.14 3.46
CA LEU A 153 -7.35 -14.40 4.33
C LEU A 153 -6.78 -13.22 3.55
N SER A 154 -6.82 -12.02 4.10
CA SER A 154 -6.21 -10.82 3.52
C SER A 154 -5.09 -10.30 4.43
N LEU A 155 -3.90 -10.10 3.86
CA LEU A 155 -2.71 -9.55 4.54
C LEU A 155 -2.33 -8.22 3.88
N SER A 156 -1.74 -7.31 4.64
CA SER A 156 -1.16 -6.05 4.10
C SER A 156 0.36 -6.14 4.03
N GLN A 157 0.96 -5.73 2.91
CA GLN A 157 2.40 -5.76 2.72
C GLN A 157 2.89 -4.44 2.04
N ALA A 158 3.59 -3.52 2.75
CA ALA A 158 3.84 -3.54 4.20
C ALA A 158 2.53 -3.40 5.01
N THR A 159 2.60 -3.74 6.32
CA THR A 159 1.45 -3.60 7.23
C THR A 159 1.17 -2.13 7.54
N GLU A 160 0.02 -1.85 8.14
CA GLU A 160 -0.38 -0.50 8.57
C GLU A 160 0.49 0.06 9.72
N ALA A 161 1.30 -0.81 10.36
CA ALA A 161 2.33 -0.42 11.32
C ALA A 161 3.72 -0.23 10.68
N GLY A 162 3.83 -0.27 9.35
CA GLY A 162 5.10 -0.14 8.60
C GLY A 162 6.02 -1.35 8.72
N THR A 163 5.57 -2.47 9.25
CA THR A 163 6.33 -3.72 9.36
C THR A 163 6.15 -4.59 8.12
N VAL A 164 6.99 -5.60 7.96
CA VAL A 164 7.03 -6.45 6.76
C VAL A 164 6.89 -7.92 7.15
N TYR A 165 5.88 -8.60 6.62
CA TYR A 165 5.83 -10.06 6.69
C TYR A 165 6.99 -10.67 5.93
N ARG A 166 7.77 -11.55 6.57
CA ARG A 166 8.80 -12.34 5.90
C ARG A 166 8.15 -13.44 5.06
N VAL A 167 8.85 -13.93 4.04
CA VAL A 167 8.32 -14.97 3.14
C VAL A 167 7.78 -16.17 3.91
N HIS A 168 8.52 -16.66 4.91
CA HIS A 168 8.10 -17.80 5.72
C HIS A 168 6.88 -17.53 6.61
N GLU A 169 6.66 -16.25 7.04
CA GLU A 169 5.46 -15.85 7.79
C GLU A 169 4.23 -15.91 6.87
N ILE A 170 4.35 -15.38 5.63
CA ILE A 170 3.29 -15.47 4.62
C ILE A 170 2.99 -16.93 4.30
N SER A 171 4.01 -17.73 4.01
CA SER A 171 3.83 -19.16 3.68
C SER A 171 3.12 -19.91 4.80
N ARG A 172 3.47 -19.65 6.05
CA ARG A 172 2.82 -20.30 7.19
C ARG A 172 1.33 -19.93 7.31
N LEU A 173 0.99 -18.67 7.13
CA LEU A 173 -0.40 -18.21 7.14
C LEU A 173 -1.18 -18.78 5.94
N ALA A 174 -0.56 -18.82 4.76
CA ALA A 174 -1.15 -19.38 3.55
C ALA A 174 -1.43 -20.89 3.68
N GLU A 175 -0.50 -21.65 4.25
CA GLU A 175 -0.71 -23.09 4.56
C GLU A 175 -1.95 -23.30 5.42
N ILE A 176 -2.11 -22.51 6.49
CA ILE A 176 -3.27 -22.60 7.40
C ILE A 176 -4.57 -22.24 6.66
N ALA A 177 -4.55 -21.17 5.87
CA ALA A 177 -5.69 -20.72 5.08
C ALA A 177 -6.10 -21.78 4.03
N HIS A 178 -5.15 -22.26 3.24
CA HIS A 178 -5.40 -23.25 2.20
C HIS A 178 -5.87 -24.59 2.76
N ALA A 179 -5.36 -25.02 3.91
CA ALA A 179 -5.84 -26.25 4.59
C ALA A 179 -7.32 -26.17 4.99
N ARG A 180 -7.88 -24.98 5.06
CA ARG A 180 -9.31 -24.71 5.34
C ARG A 180 -10.08 -24.25 4.08
N GLY A 181 -9.46 -24.32 2.89
CA GLY A 181 -10.09 -23.94 1.62
C GLY A 181 -10.23 -22.44 1.40
N LEU A 182 -9.55 -21.60 2.18
CA LEU A 182 -9.52 -20.15 1.99
C LEU A 182 -8.48 -19.78 0.93
N ALA A 183 -8.79 -18.76 0.13
CA ALA A 183 -7.78 -18.07 -0.70
C ALA A 183 -7.00 -17.04 0.12
N VAL A 184 -5.82 -16.66 -0.37
CA VAL A 184 -4.95 -15.66 0.25
C VAL A 184 -4.81 -14.45 -0.66
N HIS A 185 -5.24 -13.29 -0.16
CA HIS A 185 -5.05 -11.98 -0.77
C HIS A 185 -3.95 -11.21 -0.06
N VAL A 186 -3.19 -10.44 -0.83
CA VAL A 186 -2.29 -9.43 -0.28
C VAL A 186 -2.64 -8.06 -0.83
N ASP A 187 -2.92 -7.12 0.08
CA ASP A 187 -2.86 -5.69 -0.21
C ASP A 187 -1.39 -5.29 -0.31
N GLY A 188 -0.94 -5.07 -1.53
CA GLY A 188 0.43 -4.71 -1.89
C GLY A 188 0.61 -3.22 -2.17
N ALA A 189 -0.17 -2.33 -1.52
CA ALA A 189 -0.04 -0.88 -1.71
C ALA A 189 1.39 -0.36 -1.49
N ARG A 190 2.17 -1.04 -0.64
CA ARG A 190 3.60 -0.77 -0.40
C ARG A 190 4.49 -2.01 -0.59
N LEU A 191 4.09 -2.90 -1.50
CA LEU A 191 4.87 -4.13 -1.79
C LEU A 191 6.30 -3.80 -2.22
N GLY A 192 6.49 -2.74 -3.01
CA GLY A 192 7.83 -2.28 -3.40
C GLY A 192 8.73 -1.99 -2.21
N ASN A 193 8.21 -1.32 -1.18
CA ASN A 193 8.96 -1.01 0.04
C ASN A 193 9.30 -2.29 0.83
N ALA A 194 8.36 -3.21 0.93
CA ALA A 194 8.58 -4.50 1.59
C ALA A 194 9.65 -5.34 0.88
N LEU A 195 9.58 -5.46 -0.45
CA LEU A 195 10.56 -6.20 -1.24
C LEU A 195 11.95 -5.55 -1.20
N ALA A 196 12.01 -4.21 -1.28
CA ALA A 196 13.26 -3.48 -1.12
C ALA A 196 13.92 -3.74 0.24
N ARG A 197 13.13 -3.94 1.30
CA ARG A 197 13.61 -4.28 2.64
C ARG A 197 14.05 -5.73 2.74
N MET A 198 13.28 -6.66 2.19
CA MET A 198 13.57 -8.10 2.26
C MET A 198 14.70 -8.52 1.33
N ASN A 199 14.85 -7.84 0.20
CA ASN A 199 15.79 -8.18 -0.87
C ASN A 199 15.61 -9.62 -1.37
N VAL A 200 14.37 -9.99 -1.68
CA VAL A 200 13.99 -11.31 -2.22
C VAL A 200 13.30 -11.16 -3.57
N PRO A 201 13.31 -12.20 -4.44
CA PRO A 201 12.57 -12.18 -5.69
C PRO A 201 11.06 -11.96 -5.46
N LEU A 202 10.42 -11.24 -6.39
CA LEU A 202 8.98 -10.95 -6.32
C LEU A 202 8.13 -12.23 -6.31
N ALA A 203 8.47 -13.21 -7.14
CA ALA A 203 7.78 -14.50 -7.20
C ALA A 203 7.83 -15.26 -5.86
N ASP A 204 8.99 -15.23 -5.18
CA ASP A 204 9.19 -15.93 -3.91
C ASP A 204 8.41 -15.28 -2.76
N ALA A 205 8.24 -13.94 -2.81
CA ALA A 205 7.47 -13.19 -1.81
C ALA A 205 5.97 -13.12 -2.13
N THR A 206 5.51 -13.73 -3.23
CA THR A 206 4.12 -13.70 -3.65
C THR A 206 3.55 -15.11 -3.85
N TRP A 207 3.32 -15.53 -5.07
CA TRP A 207 2.60 -16.78 -5.34
C TRP A 207 3.34 -18.03 -4.84
N LYS A 208 4.68 -18.04 -4.87
CA LYS A 208 5.46 -19.15 -4.29
C LYS A 208 5.34 -19.21 -2.76
N ALA A 209 5.00 -18.08 -2.11
CA ALA A 209 4.67 -18.04 -0.68
C ALA A 209 3.21 -18.43 -0.38
N GLY A 210 2.40 -18.71 -1.42
CA GLY A 210 1.01 -19.13 -1.27
C GLY A 210 -0.03 -18.01 -1.43
N ILE A 211 0.33 -16.90 -2.08
CA ILE A 211 -0.64 -15.83 -2.39
C ILE A 211 -1.41 -16.21 -3.66
N ASP A 212 -2.75 -16.12 -3.63
CA ASP A 212 -3.64 -16.43 -4.75
C ASP A 212 -3.96 -15.19 -5.59
N VAL A 213 -4.09 -14.03 -4.94
CA VAL A 213 -4.39 -12.75 -5.61
C VAL A 213 -3.69 -11.61 -4.90
N LEU A 214 -3.20 -10.66 -5.69
CA LEU A 214 -2.43 -9.50 -5.22
C LEU A 214 -3.05 -8.21 -5.72
N SER A 215 -3.26 -7.24 -4.84
CA SER A 215 -3.41 -5.84 -5.19
C SER A 215 -2.02 -5.22 -5.31
N PHE A 216 -1.51 -5.06 -6.54
CA PHE A 216 -0.18 -4.51 -6.80
C PHE A 216 -0.24 -3.00 -6.89
N GLY A 217 0.33 -2.31 -5.89
CA GLY A 217 0.30 -0.85 -5.78
C GLY A 217 1.43 -0.16 -6.53
N ALA A 218 1.11 0.88 -7.31
CA ALA A 218 2.09 1.74 -7.94
C ALA A 218 1.93 3.22 -7.57
N THR A 219 0.75 3.68 -7.21
CA THR A 219 0.48 5.10 -6.93
C THR A 219 1.36 5.63 -5.80
N LYS A 220 1.40 4.97 -4.66
CA LYS A 220 2.27 5.36 -3.53
C LYS A 220 3.75 5.25 -3.86
N GLY A 221 4.11 4.37 -4.80
CA GLY A 221 5.48 4.14 -5.24
C GLY A 221 6.00 5.11 -6.31
N GLY A 222 5.15 6.02 -6.81
CA GLY A 222 5.58 7.04 -7.78
C GLY A 222 4.75 7.10 -9.07
N ALA A 223 3.72 6.28 -9.23
CA ALA A 223 2.74 6.47 -10.31
C ALA A 223 1.76 7.61 -9.97
N LEU A 224 1.03 8.10 -10.98
CA LEU A 224 0.01 9.14 -10.79
C LEU A 224 -1.29 8.52 -10.28
N ALA A 225 -1.76 7.45 -10.92
CA ALA A 225 -2.96 6.70 -10.55
C ALA A 225 -2.97 5.36 -11.31
N ALA A 226 -2.26 4.36 -10.82
CA ALA A 226 -2.17 3.05 -11.44
C ALA A 226 -1.98 1.97 -10.37
N GLU A 227 -2.87 0.98 -10.41
CA GLU A 227 -2.86 -0.20 -9.55
C GLU A 227 -3.20 -1.41 -10.41
N ALA A 228 -2.88 -2.60 -9.96
CA ALA A 228 -3.26 -3.83 -10.65
C ALA A 228 -3.84 -4.87 -9.69
N VAL A 229 -4.88 -5.58 -10.13
CA VAL A 229 -5.29 -6.84 -9.51
C VAL A 229 -4.63 -7.96 -10.29
N VAL A 230 -3.83 -8.79 -9.63
CA VAL A 230 -3.04 -9.87 -10.22
C VAL A 230 -3.50 -11.20 -9.67
N PHE A 231 -3.99 -12.07 -10.54
CA PHE A 231 -4.37 -13.44 -10.20
C PHE A 231 -3.28 -14.41 -10.64
N PHE A 232 -2.78 -15.21 -9.71
CA PHE A 232 -1.76 -16.22 -9.99
C PHE A 232 -2.34 -17.53 -10.56
N ASP A 233 -3.68 -17.68 -10.54
CA ASP A 233 -4.42 -18.65 -11.34
C ASP A 233 -5.39 -17.88 -12.26
N PRO A 234 -5.10 -17.74 -13.57
CA PRO A 234 -5.97 -17.01 -14.51
C PRO A 234 -7.41 -17.52 -14.57
N ARG A 235 -7.64 -18.81 -14.24
CA ARG A 235 -8.99 -19.42 -14.22
C ARG A 235 -9.87 -18.82 -13.13
N ARG A 236 -9.27 -18.24 -12.09
CA ARG A 236 -9.97 -17.58 -11.00
C ARG A 236 -10.40 -16.14 -11.32
N ALA A 237 -9.95 -15.60 -12.45
CA ALA A 237 -10.26 -14.23 -12.86
C ALA A 237 -11.55 -14.15 -13.74
N GLN A 238 -12.34 -15.22 -13.83
CA GLN A 238 -13.59 -15.22 -14.62
C GLN A 238 -14.52 -14.08 -14.16
N ASN A 239 -15.08 -13.36 -15.14
CA ASN A 239 -16.00 -12.24 -14.95
C ASN A 239 -15.42 -11.03 -14.15
N LEU A 240 -14.09 -10.97 -13.95
CA LEU A 240 -13.50 -9.79 -13.32
C LEU A 240 -13.54 -8.56 -14.24
N ALA A 241 -13.49 -8.75 -15.56
CA ALA A 241 -13.65 -7.66 -16.52
C ALA A 241 -15.01 -6.97 -16.37
N GLU A 242 -16.08 -7.75 -16.19
CA GLU A 242 -17.43 -7.25 -15.93
C GLU A 242 -17.53 -6.56 -14.58
N ARG A 243 -16.96 -7.13 -13.52
CA ARG A 243 -16.89 -6.51 -12.20
C ARG A 243 -16.14 -5.18 -12.27
N ARG A 244 -14.98 -5.13 -12.93
CA ARG A 244 -14.19 -3.91 -13.15
C ARG A 244 -14.99 -2.84 -13.90
N LYS A 245 -15.73 -3.25 -14.96
CA LYS A 245 -16.60 -2.32 -15.71
C LYS A 245 -17.72 -1.78 -14.84
N ARG A 246 -18.40 -2.63 -14.06
CA ARG A 246 -19.48 -2.21 -13.13
C ARG A 246 -18.99 -1.29 -12.03
N ALA A 247 -17.74 -1.49 -11.57
CA ALA A 247 -17.10 -0.62 -10.59
C ALA A 247 -16.60 0.71 -11.16
N GLY A 248 -16.74 0.96 -12.47
CA GLY A 248 -16.30 2.19 -13.12
C GLY A 248 -14.80 2.25 -13.41
N HIS A 249 -14.05 1.18 -13.18
CA HIS A 249 -12.59 1.15 -13.31
C HIS A 249 -12.08 0.64 -14.69
N LEU A 250 -12.97 0.31 -15.63
CA LEU A 250 -12.59 0.11 -17.03
C LEU A 250 -12.60 1.46 -17.76
N VAL A 251 -11.48 2.14 -17.72
CA VAL A 251 -11.29 3.49 -18.30
C VAL A 251 -11.16 3.39 -19.81
N SER A 252 -11.84 4.29 -20.55
CA SER A 252 -11.82 4.27 -22.02
C SER A 252 -10.42 4.48 -22.61
N LYS A 253 -9.66 5.45 -22.11
CA LYS A 253 -8.27 5.69 -22.48
C LYS A 253 -7.31 4.91 -21.59
N HIS A 254 -7.46 3.58 -21.60
CA HIS A 254 -6.76 2.68 -20.68
C HIS A 254 -5.25 2.72 -20.82
N ARG A 255 -4.75 3.03 -22.03
CA ARG A 255 -3.32 3.18 -22.34
C ARG A 255 -2.56 4.07 -21.36
N PHE A 256 -3.23 5.10 -20.78
CA PHE A 256 -2.56 6.00 -19.83
C PHE A 256 -2.29 5.35 -18.48
N ILE A 257 -3.16 4.45 -18.03
CA ILE A 257 -2.92 3.65 -16.82
C ILE A 257 -1.83 2.61 -17.11
N ALA A 258 -1.95 1.94 -18.26
CA ALA A 258 -1.00 0.91 -18.68
C ALA A 258 0.43 1.46 -18.87
N ALA A 259 0.58 2.65 -19.48
CA ALA A 259 1.87 3.30 -19.66
C ALA A 259 2.56 3.62 -18.33
N GLN A 260 1.80 4.05 -17.31
CA GLN A 260 2.34 4.26 -15.96
C GLN A 260 2.86 2.95 -15.36
N MET A 261 2.05 1.89 -15.42
CA MET A 261 2.41 0.58 -14.86
C MET A 261 3.60 -0.03 -15.61
N ALA A 262 3.62 0.06 -16.94
CA ALA A 262 4.74 -0.42 -17.76
C ALA A 262 6.06 0.28 -17.39
N ALA A 263 6.03 1.61 -17.23
CA ALA A 263 7.21 2.38 -16.84
C ALA A 263 7.62 2.09 -15.40
N TYR A 264 6.66 1.97 -14.48
CA TYR A 264 6.91 1.67 -13.07
C TYR A 264 7.64 0.33 -12.89
N CYS A 265 7.25 -0.68 -13.68
CA CYS A 265 7.87 -1.99 -13.64
C CYS A 265 9.13 -2.13 -14.53
N ALA A 266 9.46 -1.10 -15.36
CA ALA A 266 10.65 -1.14 -16.20
C ALA A 266 11.93 -0.88 -15.40
N ASP A 267 13.00 -1.61 -15.74
CA ASP A 267 14.37 -1.38 -15.22
C ASP A 267 14.44 -1.24 -13.69
N ASP A 268 13.63 -2.02 -12.98
CA ASP A 268 13.49 -1.99 -11.52
C ASP A 268 13.18 -0.59 -10.94
N LEU A 269 12.54 0.28 -11.71
CA LEU A 269 12.21 1.65 -11.24
C LEU A 269 11.47 1.61 -9.91
N TRP A 270 10.45 0.77 -9.79
CA TRP A 270 9.64 0.62 -8.58
C TRP A 270 10.47 0.24 -7.34
N LEU A 271 11.47 -0.64 -7.48
CA LEU A 271 12.37 -1.01 -6.39
C LEU A 271 13.38 0.10 -6.07
N ARG A 272 13.86 0.84 -7.09
CA ARG A 272 14.76 1.98 -6.86
C ARG A 272 14.07 3.09 -6.07
N LEU A 273 12.83 3.42 -6.46
CA LEU A 273 12.03 4.43 -5.77
C LEU A 273 11.71 3.99 -4.33
N ALA A 274 11.35 2.73 -4.14
CA ALA A 274 11.08 2.16 -2.81
C ALA A 274 12.32 2.11 -1.92
N ARG A 275 13.49 1.71 -2.45
CA ARG A 275 14.76 1.73 -1.70
C ARG A 275 15.11 3.14 -1.23
N HIS A 276 14.90 4.15 -2.07
CA HIS A 276 15.11 5.55 -1.69
C HIS A 276 14.17 5.95 -0.54
N ALA A 277 12.86 5.69 -0.67
CA ALA A 277 11.89 5.99 0.38
C ALA A 277 12.25 5.33 1.72
N ASN A 278 12.60 4.03 1.69
CA ASN A 278 13.04 3.30 2.89
C ASN A 278 14.33 3.89 3.50
N ALA A 279 15.31 4.28 2.66
CA ALA A 279 16.54 4.90 3.14
C ALA A 279 16.29 6.24 3.83
N MET A 280 15.32 7.04 3.35
CA MET A 280 14.91 8.27 4.00
C MET A 280 14.18 8.00 5.32
N ALA A 281 13.39 6.94 5.41
CA ALA A 281 12.77 6.51 6.67
C ALA A 281 13.82 6.07 7.70
N ASP A 282 14.80 5.27 7.30
CA ASP A 282 15.90 4.83 8.16
C ASP A 282 16.71 6.03 8.68
N ARG A 283 17.01 7.02 7.80
CA ARG A 283 17.69 8.25 8.16
C ARG A 283 16.90 9.04 9.20
N LEU A 284 15.60 9.23 8.97
CA LEU A 284 14.71 9.96 9.87
C LEU A 284 14.57 9.27 11.22
N ALA A 285 14.35 7.96 11.23
CA ALA A 285 14.25 7.18 12.45
C ALA A 285 15.55 7.24 13.28
N SER A 286 16.71 7.17 12.62
CA SER A 286 18.01 7.30 13.26
C SER A 286 18.22 8.70 13.87
N ALA A 287 17.85 9.76 13.16
CA ALA A 287 17.95 11.13 13.62
C ALA A 287 17.05 11.39 14.85
N LEU A 288 15.80 10.89 14.82
CA LEU A 288 14.87 11.00 15.96
C LEU A 288 15.36 10.17 17.15
N ALA A 289 15.90 8.97 16.91
CA ALA A 289 16.46 8.13 17.97
C ALA A 289 17.64 8.79 18.68
N ALA A 290 18.48 9.54 17.97
CA ALA A 290 19.56 10.34 18.57
C ALA A 290 19.05 11.43 19.51
N LEU A 291 17.80 11.88 19.35
CA LEU A 291 17.11 12.81 20.25
C LEU A 291 16.31 12.09 21.36
N GLY A 292 16.45 10.78 21.49
CA GLY A 292 15.73 9.96 22.46
C GLY A 292 14.33 9.54 22.02
N ILE A 293 13.89 9.89 20.80
CA ILE A 293 12.58 9.55 20.26
C ILE A 293 12.72 8.24 19.45
N LYS A 294 12.33 7.13 20.05
CA LYS A 294 12.43 5.80 19.40
C LYS A 294 11.14 5.46 18.66
N PRO A 295 11.22 4.83 17.48
CA PRO A 295 10.06 4.27 16.82
C PRO A 295 9.34 3.25 17.70
N VAL A 296 8.00 3.27 17.66
CA VAL A 296 7.12 2.37 18.41
C VAL A 296 7.19 0.94 17.85
N TRP A 297 7.25 0.82 16.53
CA TRP A 297 7.46 -0.44 15.82
C TRP A 297 8.75 -0.40 15.01
N PRO A 298 9.31 -1.53 14.62
CA PRO A 298 10.46 -1.58 13.71
C PRO A 298 10.16 -0.83 12.40
N VAL A 299 11.09 -0.01 11.93
CA VAL A 299 10.98 0.68 10.65
C VAL A 299 11.44 -0.28 9.55
N GLU A 300 10.49 -0.94 8.92
CA GLU A 300 10.76 -1.95 7.89
C GLU A 300 10.28 -1.53 6.49
N ALA A 301 9.61 -0.39 6.39
CA ALA A 301 9.18 0.25 5.14
C ALA A 301 9.48 1.75 5.21
N ASN A 302 8.64 2.56 4.58
CA ASN A 302 8.76 4.02 4.53
C ASN A 302 7.89 4.75 5.55
N GLU A 303 7.37 4.06 6.55
CA GLU A 303 6.51 4.60 7.62
C GLU A 303 7.21 4.51 8.97
N ILE A 304 7.15 5.60 9.73
CA ILE A 304 7.77 5.73 11.05
C ILE A 304 6.69 6.18 12.04
N PHE A 305 6.52 5.43 13.10
CA PHE A 305 5.58 5.76 14.18
C PHE A 305 6.35 6.10 15.43
N VAL A 306 6.15 7.32 15.93
CA VAL A 306 6.87 7.84 17.10
C VAL A 306 5.92 8.56 18.04
N ALA A 307 6.23 8.50 19.35
CA ALA A 307 5.58 9.34 20.34
C ALA A 307 6.37 10.64 20.48
N LEU A 308 5.82 11.75 19.99
CA LEU A 308 6.45 13.07 20.10
C LEU A 308 5.99 13.78 21.36
N PRO A 309 6.90 14.32 22.19
CA PRO A 309 6.55 15.26 23.26
C PRO A 309 5.78 16.46 22.70
N GLN A 310 4.77 16.94 23.41
CA GLN A 310 3.88 18.00 22.94
C GLN A 310 4.64 19.28 22.52
N ALA A 311 5.70 19.64 23.24
CA ALA A 311 6.52 20.79 22.88
C ALA A 311 7.27 20.60 21.55
N MET A 312 7.75 19.38 21.26
CA MET A 312 8.39 19.04 19.99
C MET A 312 7.37 19.02 18.85
N ASP A 313 6.20 18.40 19.05
CA ASP A 313 5.11 18.36 18.06
C ASP A 313 4.67 19.79 17.69
N ALA A 314 4.47 20.67 18.68
CA ALA A 314 4.11 22.07 18.45
C ALA A 314 5.18 22.82 17.65
N ARG A 315 6.46 22.64 17.98
CA ARG A 315 7.59 23.26 17.27
C ARG A 315 7.70 22.81 15.82
N LEU A 316 7.58 21.50 15.57
CA LEU A 316 7.60 20.95 14.21
C LEU A 316 6.44 21.50 13.37
N LYS A 317 5.23 21.53 13.90
CA LYS A 317 4.05 22.10 13.22
C LYS A 317 4.19 23.60 12.96
N ALA A 318 4.71 24.35 13.91
CA ALA A 318 4.97 25.78 13.76
C ALA A 318 6.00 26.07 12.64
N ALA A 319 6.95 25.16 12.43
CA ALA A 319 7.94 25.23 11.35
C ALA A 319 7.43 24.68 9.99
N GLY A 320 6.13 24.34 9.89
CA GLY A 320 5.50 23.88 8.65
C GLY A 320 5.67 22.38 8.35
N ALA A 321 6.03 21.55 9.33
CA ALA A 321 6.04 20.11 9.16
C ALA A 321 4.60 19.56 9.12
N ILE A 322 4.32 18.72 8.13
CA ILE A 322 3.01 18.11 7.91
C ILE A 322 3.14 16.59 8.13
N TYR A 323 2.37 16.05 9.07
CA TYR A 323 2.24 14.63 9.36
C TYR A 323 0.92 14.36 10.09
N HIS A 324 0.53 13.09 10.24
CA HIS A 324 -0.73 12.74 10.85
C HIS A 324 -0.58 12.20 12.28
N PRO A 325 -1.50 12.57 13.19
CA PRO A 325 -1.67 11.84 14.44
C PRO A 325 -2.07 10.40 14.11
N TRP A 326 -1.71 9.47 14.98
CA TRP A 326 -2.03 8.06 14.83
C TRP A 326 -2.81 7.53 16.03
N THR A 327 -3.53 6.42 15.84
CA THR A 327 -4.31 5.83 16.91
C THR A 327 -3.43 5.05 17.87
N THR A 328 -3.86 4.94 19.12
CA THR A 328 -3.15 4.19 20.15
C THR A 328 -3.69 2.77 20.34
N GLY A 329 -4.66 2.35 19.51
CA GLY A 329 -5.39 1.08 19.68
C GLY A 329 -4.53 -0.17 19.56
N SER A 330 -3.51 -0.14 18.68
CA SER A 330 -2.60 -1.26 18.41
C SER A 330 -1.22 -1.11 19.02
N LEU A 331 -1.05 -0.18 19.96
CA LEU A 331 0.24 -0.04 20.64
C LEU A 331 0.66 -1.37 21.30
N PRO A 332 1.96 -1.69 21.30
CA PRO A 332 2.49 -2.81 22.06
C PRO A 332 1.97 -2.76 23.50
N ARG A 333 1.40 -3.84 24.02
CA ARG A 333 0.75 -3.89 25.35
C ARG A 333 1.60 -3.37 26.49
N GLN A 334 2.92 -3.36 26.33
CA GLN A 334 3.89 -2.91 27.33
C GLN A 334 4.25 -1.43 27.19
N LEU A 335 3.84 -0.78 26.08
CA LEU A 335 4.17 0.62 25.82
C LEU A 335 3.08 1.52 26.40
N VAL A 336 3.46 2.30 27.39
CA VAL A 336 2.63 3.38 27.94
C VAL A 336 3.21 4.68 27.40
N LEU A 337 2.42 5.44 26.65
CA LEU A 337 2.81 6.77 26.21
C LEU A 337 2.82 7.73 27.40
N ALA A 338 3.79 8.64 27.43
CA ALA A 338 3.78 9.75 28.39
C ALA A 338 2.51 10.59 28.17
N SER A 339 1.95 11.14 29.23
CA SER A 339 0.70 11.90 29.20
C SER A 339 0.78 13.18 28.34
N ASP A 340 2.00 13.66 28.10
CA ASP A 340 2.33 14.82 27.26
C ASP A 340 2.89 14.45 25.88
N ALA A 341 2.73 13.21 25.45
CA ALA A 341 3.19 12.75 24.15
C ALA A 341 2.01 12.38 23.22
N SER A 342 2.16 12.69 21.94
CA SER A 342 1.24 12.33 20.86
C SER A 342 1.88 11.29 19.96
N LEU A 343 1.18 10.18 19.71
CA LEU A 343 1.60 9.23 18.68
C LEU A 343 1.34 9.84 17.31
N VAL A 344 2.36 9.83 16.46
CA VAL A 344 2.27 10.36 15.09
C VAL A 344 2.86 9.35 14.11
N ARG A 345 2.35 9.39 12.88
CA ARG A 345 2.91 8.69 11.72
C ARG A 345 3.64 9.70 10.84
N LEU A 346 4.90 9.40 10.52
CA LEU A 346 5.72 10.09 9.54
C LEU A 346 5.94 9.15 8.35
N VAL A 347 5.70 9.62 7.14
CA VAL A 347 5.85 8.82 5.91
C VAL A 347 6.85 9.50 4.99
N THR A 348 7.84 8.76 4.53
CA THR A 348 8.75 9.19 3.48
C THR A 348 8.30 8.67 2.12
N SER A 349 8.69 9.31 1.05
CA SER A 349 8.38 8.92 -0.31
C SER A 349 9.63 8.87 -1.18
N PHE A 350 9.48 8.45 -2.41
CA PHE A 350 10.54 8.52 -3.42
C PHE A 350 11.03 9.95 -3.68
N ALA A 351 10.23 10.97 -3.35
CA ALA A 351 10.56 12.38 -3.52
C ALA A 351 11.16 13.03 -2.26
N THR A 352 11.10 12.38 -1.11
CA THR A 352 11.68 12.88 0.14
C THR A 352 13.19 13.00 0.00
N THR A 353 13.75 14.18 0.29
CA THR A 353 15.20 14.41 0.21
C THR A 353 15.89 14.24 1.57
N ALA A 354 17.20 13.99 1.55
CA ALA A 354 18.00 14.00 2.78
C ALA A 354 17.91 15.34 3.50
N GLN A 355 17.80 16.46 2.74
CA GLN A 355 17.66 17.80 3.30
C GLN A 355 16.35 17.99 4.06
N ASP A 356 15.23 17.42 3.57
CA ASP A 356 13.95 17.45 4.26
C ASP A 356 14.04 16.74 5.62
N VAL A 357 14.68 15.57 5.62
CA VAL A 357 14.89 14.77 6.85
C VAL A 357 15.78 15.53 7.83
N ASP A 358 16.90 16.07 7.38
CA ASP A 358 17.86 16.78 8.23
C ASP A 358 17.24 18.05 8.83
N ARG A 359 16.42 18.76 8.02
CA ARG A 359 15.69 19.95 8.48
C ARG A 359 14.68 19.60 9.58
N LEU A 360 13.88 18.54 9.38
CA LEU A 360 12.95 18.09 10.41
C LEU A 360 13.67 17.71 11.70
N ALA A 361 14.79 16.97 11.59
CA ALA A 361 15.59 16.56 12.73
C ALA A 361 16.21 17.76 13.48
N ALA A 362 16.72 18.77 12.76
CA ALA A 362 17.27 19.99 13.37
C ALA A 362 16.19 20.77 14.16
N ILE A 363 15.00 20.94 13.57
CA ILE A 363 13.87 21.58 14.26
C ILE A 363 13.41 20.74 15.46
N ALA A 364 13.36 19.42 15.33
CA ALA A 364 13.06 18.53 16.45
C ALA A 364 14.08 18.69 17.60
N ALA A 365 15.35 18.92 17.29
CA ALA A 365 16.40 19.18 18.27
C ALA A 365 16.35 20.58 18.89
N GLY A 366 15.54 21.51 18.36
CA GLY A 366 15.53 22.92 18.79
C GLY A 366 16.72 23.72 18.25
N VAL A 367 17.36 23.24 17.17
CA VAL A 367 18.46 23.94 16.50
C VAL A 367 17.85 24.70 15.32
N GLY A 368 17.85 26.02 15.36
CA GLY A 368 17.41 26.86 14.23
C GLY A 368 16.25 27.82 14.52
N GLU A 369 16.10 28.25 15.78
CA GLU A 369 15.36 29.47 16.15
C GLU A 369 16.26 30.71 16.14
#